data_0343ab47346722a6c1a64c1e325714f4
#
_entry.id   0343ab47346722a6c1a64c1e325714f4
#
_cell.length_a   1.000
_cell.length_b   1.000
_cell.length_c   1.000
_cell.angle_alpha   90.00
_cell.angle_beta   90.00
_cell.angle_gamma   90.00
#
_symmetry.space_group_name_H-M   'P 1'
#
loop_
_entity.id
_entity.type
_entity.pdbx_description
1 polymer ?
#
loop_
_entity_poly.entity_id
_entity_poly.type
_entity_poly.pdbx_seq_one_letter_code
_entity_poly.pdbx_strand_id
1 'polypeptide(L)'
;SVLTHYDPDAGDACVLWCSAIRHAIFTGELNVRIGLQHIDSDRRARWVSLFEVAEASQPSDFKNNGWVIEAIQAAWSAIANTPVPEDDPAGGVFRVDHLRLALDAAVRGGGDTDTVAAIAGGLLGAAYGASAVPAEWRRVLHGWPGMATRDLVVLGTRIMHADYLFSYDTDPITPVRHPHDAGVW
;
A
#
# COMPACT_ATOMS: atom_id res chain seq x y z
N SER A 1 4.86 -3.84 -13.46
CA SER A 1 4.90 -5.31 -13.25
C SER A 1 5.29 -6.07 -14.51
N VAL A 2 4.90 -5.61 -15.70
CA VAL A 2 5.14 -6.32 -16.99
C VAL A 2 6.63 -6.65 -17.29
N LEU A 3 7.58 -5.98 -16.65
CA LEU A 3 9.01 -6.29 -16.79
C LEU A 3 9.40 -7.60 -16.10
N THR A 4 8.64 -8.03 -15.11
CA THR A 4 8.92 -9.23 -14.31
C THR A 4 7.78 -10.25 -14.36
N HIS A 5 6.54 -9.79 -14.49
CA HIS A 5 5.33 -10.62 -14.49
C HIS A 5 4.40 -10.15 -15.60
N TYR A 6 4.21 -10.99 -16.60
CA TYR A 6 3.36 -10.71 -17.77
C TYR A 6 1.89 -11.09 -17.54
N ASP A 7 1.52 -11.51 -16.34
CA ASP A 7 0.15 -11.83 -15.99
C ASP A 7 -0.69 -10.55 -15.89
N PRO A 8 -1.83 -10.44 -16.61
CA PRO A 8 -2.72 -9.28 -16.54
C PRO A 8 -3.22 -9.00 -15.12
N ASP A 9 -3.50 -10.04 -14.31
CA ASP A 9 -3.94 -9.87 -12.93
C ASP A 9 -2.88 -9.19 -12.06
N ALA A 10 -1.59 -9.49 -12.29
CA ALA A 10 -0.51 -8.80 -11.60
C ALA A 10 -0.42 -7.32 -11.99
N GLY A 11 -0.69 -7.00 -13.26
CA GLY A 11 -0.76 -5.63 -13.75
C GLY A 11 -1.90 -4.85 -13.10
N ASP A 12 -3.10 -5.39 -13.14
CA ASP A 12 -4.29 -4.78 -12.52
C ASP A 12 -4.12 -4.59 -11.01
N ALA A 13 -3.62 -5.61 -10.33
CA ALA A 13 -3.33 -5.56 -8.89
C ALA A 13 -2.42 -4.38 -8.53
N CYS A 14 -1.34 -4.18 -9.30
CA CYS A 14 -0.46 -3.03 -9.12
C CYS A 14 -1.18 -1.70 -9.34
N VAL A 15 -1.99 -1.58 -10.39
CA VAL A 15 -2.76 -0.36 -10.68
C VAL A 15 -3.73 -0.05 -9.54
N LEU A 16 -4.50 -1.04 -9.09
CA LEU A 16 -5.48 -0.88 -8.03
C LEU A 16 -4.82 -0.44 -6.72
N TRP A 17 -3.76 -1.15 -6.31
CA TRP A 17 -3.11 -0.87 -5.04
C TRP A 17 -2.33 0.44 -5.03
N CYS A 18 -1.59 0.75 -6.10
CA CYS A 18 -0.91 2.04 -6.23
C CYS A 18 -1.89 3.21 -6.27
N SER A 19 -3.04 3.05 -6.93
CA SER A 19 -4.10 4.07 -6.93
C SER A 19 -4.68 4.29 -5.53
N ALA A 20 -4.90 3.21 -4.77
CA ALA A 20 -5.37 3.27 -3.38
C ALA A 20 -4.34 3.96 -2.48
N ILE A 21 -3.05 3.61 -2.59
CA ILE A 21 -1.96 4.25 -1.85
C ILE A 21 -1.90 5.75 -2.17
N ARG A 22 -1.91 6.10 -3.47
CA ARG A 22 -1.91 7.50 -3.89
C ARG A 22 -3.10 8.27 -3.31
N HIS A 23 -4.30 7.70 -3.39
CA HIS A 23 -5.50 8.30 -2.82
C HIS A 23 -5.34 8.51 -1.30
N ALA A 24 -4.90 7.49 -0.58
CA ALA A 24 -4.70 7.55 0.87
C ALA A 24 -3.67 8.61 1.30
N ILE A 25 -2.58 8.82 0.53
CA ILE A 25 -1.60 9.89 0.80
C ILE A 25 -2.25 11.27 0.82
N PHE A 26 -3.19 11.54 -0.10
CA PHE A 26 -3.81 12.86 -0.23
C PHE A 26 -5.06 13.06 0.63
N THR A 27 -5.77 11.98 0.96
CA THR A 27 -7.08 12.08 1.62
C THR A 27 -7.12 11.44 3.00
N GLY A 28 -6.19 10.54 3.32
CA GLY A 28 -6.27 9.69 4.51
C GLY A 28 -7.30 8.55 4.41
N GLU A 29 -7.96 8.38 3.26
CA GLU A 29 -9.02 7.39 3.09
C GLU A 29 -8.47 6.07 2.52
N LEU A 30 -8.96 4.95 3.08
CA LEU A 30 -8.67 3.60 2.62
C LEU A 30 -9.72 3.17 1.59
N ASN A 31 -9.38 3.25 0.29
CA ASN A 31 -10.30 2.92 -0.79
C ASN A 31 -9.60 2.16 -1.92
N VAL A 32 -9.73 0.83 -1.94
CA VAL A 32 -9.14 -0.02 -2.98
C VAL A 32 -9.87 0.08 -4.33
N ARG A 33 -11.12 0.58 -4.34
CA ARG A 33 -11.91 0.68 -5.56
C ARG A 33 -11.59 1.91 -6.41
N ILE A 34 -10.82 2.86 -5.87
CA ILE A 34 -10.47 4.10 -6.59
C ILE A 34 -9.70 3.83 -7.89
N GLY A 35 -8.95 2.73 -7.95
CA GLY A 35 -8.19 2.32 -9.14
C GLY A 35 -9.02 1.66 -10.24
N LEU A 36 -10.27 1.28 -9.98
CA LEU A 36 -11.10 0.54 -10.94
C LEU A 36 -11.33 1.31 -12.25
N GLN A 37 -11.31 2.64 -12.22
CA GLN A 37 -11.42 3.46 -13.41
C GLN A 37 -10.27 3.25 -14.41
N HIS A 38 -9.12 2.76 -13.94
CA HIS A 38 -7.93 2.50 -14.73
C HIS A 38 -7.81 1.04 -15.20
N ILE A 39 -8.76 0.19 -14.82
CA ILE A 39 -8.83 -1.21 -15.26
C ILE A 39 -9.76 -1.33 -16.46
N ASP A 40 -9.46 -2.23 -17.38
CA ASP A 40 -10.31 -2.52 -18.53
C ASP A 40 -11.71 -2.91 -18.09
N SER A 41 -12.72 -2.42 -18.80
CA SER A 41 -14.14 -2.50 -18.41
C SER A 41 -14.64 -3.92 -18.19
N ASP A 42 -14.16 -4.88 -18.99
CA ASP A 42 -14.50 -6.30 -18.91
C ASP A 42 -13.91 -6.98 -17.65
N ARG A 43 -12.86 -6.43 -17.06
CA ARG A 43 -12.18 -6.96 -15.88
C ARG A 43 -12.66 -6.32 -14.57
N ARG A 44 -13.28 -5.13 -14.62
CA ARG A 44 -13.72 -4.37 -13.43
C ARG A 44 -14.66 -5.16 -12.52
N ALA A 45 -15.67 -5.82 -13.11
CA ALA A 45 -16.65 -6.59 -12.35
C ALA A 45 -15.99 -7.71 -11.54
N ARG A 46 -15.00 -8.39 -12.11
CA ARG A 46 -14.22 -9.41 -11.40
C ARG A 46 -13.48 -8.82 -10.21
N TRP A 47 -12.80 -7.68 -10.36
CA TRP A 47 -12.08 -7.04 -9.26
C TRP A 47 -13.00 -6.53 -8.16
N VAL A 48 -14.18 -6.01 -8.50
CA VAL A 48 -15.22 -5.67 -7.51
C VAL A 48 -15.59 -6.89 -6.68
N SER A 49 -15.90 -8.02 -7.34
CA SER A 49 -16.25 -9.28 -6.66
C SER A 49 -15.12 -9.82 -5.77
N LEU A 50 -13.86 -9.71 -6.22
CA LEU A 50 -12.70 -10.13 -5.43
C LEU A 50 -12.57 -9.31 -4.13
N PHE A 51 -12.81 -7.99 -4.19
CA PHE A 51 -12.82 -7.15 -2.99
C PHE A 51 -14.02 -7.41 -2.09
N GLU A 52 -15.21 -7.67 -2.64
CA GLU A 52 -16.38 -8.07 -1.86
C GLU A 52 -16.15 -9.38 -1.10
N VAL A 53 -15.53 -10.37 -1.74
CA VAL A 53 -15.10 -11.60 -1.08
C VAL A 53 -14.10 -11.31 0.04
N ALA A 54 -13.13 -10.45 -0.17
CA ALA A 54 -12.16 -10.07 0.85
C ALA A 54 -12.81 -9.41 2.07
N GLU A 55 -13.79 -8.54 1.84
CA GLU A 55 -14.54 -7.85 2.90
C GLU A 55 -15.46 -8.80 3.69
N ALA A 56 -15.90 -9.90 3.07
CA ALA A 56 -16.74 -10.91 3.70
C ALA A 56 -15.95 -12.08 4.35
N SER A 57 -14.61 -12.10 4.20
CA SER A 57 -13.74 -13.20 4.62
C SER A 57 -12.69 -12.75 5.62
N GLN A 58 -12.09 -13.69 6.36
CA GLN A 58 -10.93 -13.40 7.20
C GLN A 58 -9.62 -13.54 6.40
N PRO A 59 -8.52 -12.87 6.79
CA PRO A 59 -7.22 -13.02 6.11
C PRO A 59 -6.75 -14.48 6.02
N SER A 60 -7.09 -15.29 7.02
CA SER A 60 -6.78 -16.72 7.09
C SER A 60 -7.51 -17.60 6.08
N ASP A 61 -8.54 -17.09 5.40
CA ASP A 61 -9.30 -17.86 4.40
C ASP A 61 -8.55 -17.93 3.06
N PHE A 62 -7.63 -17.00 2.81
CA PHE A 62 -6.82 -16.92 1.60
C PHE A 62 -5.56 -17.78 1.74
N LYS A 63 -5.68 -19.08 1.42
CA LYS A 63 -4.63 -20.08 1.66
C LYS A 63 -3.46 -20.02 0.68
N ASN A 64 -3.68 -19.48 -0.50
CA ASN A 64 -2.66 -19.35 -1.56
C ASN A 64 -2.20 -17.88 -1.68
N ASN A 65 -2.00 -17.22 -0.55
CA ASN A 65 -1.69 -15.79 -0.47
C ASN A 65 -0.26 -15.39 -0.90
N GLY A 66 0.52 -16.33 -1.43
CA GLY A 66 1.69 -16.06 -2.27
C GLY A 66 1.34 -15.72 -3.72
N TRP A 67 0.08 -15.98 -4.15
CA TRP A 67 -0.44 -15.55 -5.45
C TRP A 67 -1.08 -14.16 -5.35
N VAL A 68 -0.80 -13.31 -6.34
CA VAL A 68 -1.15 -11.87 -6.31
C VAL A 68 -2.61 -11.57 -5.96
N ILE A 69 -3.56 -12.37 -6.46
CA ILE A 69 -4.99 -12.17 -6.17
C ILE A 69 -5.26 -12.41 -4.68
N GLU A 70 -4.87 -13.58 -4.15
CA GLU A 70 -5.12 -13.88 -2.74
C GLU A 70 -4.26 -13.04 -1.80
N ALA A 71 -3.05 -12.60 -2.22
CA ALA A 71 -2.23 -11.67 -1.45
C ALA A 71 -2.95 -10.33 -1.22
N ILE A 72 -3.51 -9.74 -2.29
CA ILE A 72 -4.29 -8.50 -2.21
C ILE A 72 -5.59 -8.70 -1.42
N GLN A 73 -6.29 -9.83 -1.62
CA GLN A 73 -7.51 -10.13 -0.87
C GLN A 73 -7.23 -10.30 0.63
N ALA A 74 -6.18 -11.03 0.99
CA ALA A 74 -5.77 -11.18 2.40
C ALA A 74 -5.39 -9.84 3.03
N ALA A 75 -4.62 -9.01 2.30
CA ALA A 75 -4.24 -7.68 2.77
C ALA A 75 -5.46 -6.75 2.95
N TRP A 76 -6.39 -6.73 1.97
CA TRP A 76 -7.61 -5.94 2.07
C TRP A 76 -8.56 -6.47 3.15
N SER A 77 -8.70 -7.79 3.28
CA SER A 77 -9.47 -8.43 4.35
C SER A 77 -8.96 -8.01 5.73
N ALA A 78 -7.63 -8.02 5.94
CA ALA A 78 -7.03 -7.59 7.19
C ALA A 78 -7.35 -6.12 7.53
N ILE A 79 -7.36 -5.25 6.51
CA ILE A 79 -7.67 -3.83 6.69
C ILE A 79 -9.17 -3.62 6.93
N ALA A 80 -10.02 -4.17 6.06
CA ALA A 80 -11.44 -3.89 6.05
C ALA A 80 -12.20 -4.53 7.24
N ASN A 81 -11.73 -5.69 7.72
CA ASN A 81 -12.37 -6.40 8.82
C ASN A 81 -11.78 -6.07 10.20
N THR A 82 -10.73 -5.24 10.26
CA THR A 82 -10.22 -4.72 11.53
C THR A 82 -10.96 -3.42 11.88
N PRO A 83 -11.66 -3.35 13.03
CA PRO A 83 -12.33 -2.12 13.42
C PRO A 83 -11.35 -0.97 13.61
N VAL A 84 -11.71 0.20 13.08
CA VAL A 84 -10.96 1.43 13.36
C VAL A 84 -11.32 1.90 14.78
N PRO A 85 -10.36 2.00 15.71
CA PRO A 85 -10.64 2.47 17.05
C PRO A 85 -11.17 3.90 17.06
N GLU A 86 -12.05 4.22 18.00
CA GLU A 86 -12.40 5.60 18.33
C GLU A 86 -11.28 6.21 19.19
N ASP A 87 -11.03 7.51 18.99
CA ASP A 87 -10.01 8.21 19.76
C ASP A 87 -10.42 8.32 21.24
N ASP A 88 -9.62 7.73 22.13
CA ASP A 88 -9.69 7.86 23.59
C ASP A 88 -8.29 8.18 24.13
N PRO A 89 -7.88 9.47 24.12
CA PRO A 89 -6.56 9.88 24.62
C PRO A 89 -6.32 9.53 26.09
N ALA A 90 -7.39 9.48 26.91
CA ALA A 90 -7.28 9.13 28.33
C ALA A 90 -6.97 7.63 28.53
N GLY A 91 -7.52 6.79 27.64
CA GLY A 91 -7.22 5.35 27.58
C GLY A 91 -5.97 5.02 26.74
N GLY A 92 -5.37 6.01 26.10
CA GLY A 92 -4.22 5.80 25.20
C GLY A 92 -4.56 5.08 23.91
N VAL A 93 -5.81 5.17 23.44
CA VAL A 93 -6.32 4.54 22.22
C VAL A 93 -6.53 5.62 21.16
N PHE A 94 -6.07 5.35 19.96
CA PHE A 94 -6.17 6.29 18.84
C PHE A 94 -6.60 5.57 17.57
N ARG A 95 -7.33 6.27 16.70
CA ARG A 95 -7.74 5.73 15.40
C ARG A 95 -6.56 5.22 14.55
N VAL A 96 -5.37 5.78 14.75
CA VAL A 96 -4.14 5.35 14.06
C VAL A 96 -3.65 3.97 14.52
N ASP A 97 -4.12 3.46 15.66
CA ASP A 97 -3.86 2.10 16.12
C ASP A 97 -4.42 1.04 15.16
N HIS A 98 -5.35 1.44 14.29
CA HIS A 98 -5.83 0.59 13.19
C HIS A 98 -4.67 0.04 12.35
N LEU A 99 -3.62 0.83 12.08
CA LEU A 99 -2.43 0.32 11.38
C LEU A 99 -1.85 -0.92 12.07
N ARG A 100 -1.61 -0.83 13.37
CA ARG A 100 -1.03 -1.93 14.15
C ARG A 100 -1.97 -3.13 14.20
N LEU A 101 -3.25 -2.90 14.45
CA LEU A 101 -4.25 -3.96 14.59
C LEU A 101 -4.47 -4.70 13.27
N ALA A 102 -4.55 -3.98 12.14
CA ALA A 102 -4.74 -4.59 10.83
C ALA A 102 -3.48 -5.35 10.37
N LEU A 103 -2.28 -4.85 10.68
CA LEU A 103 -1.04 -5.59 10.40
C LEU A 103 -0.94 -6.86 11.25
N ASP A 104 -1.34 -6.82 12.52
CA ASP A 104 -1.40 -8.00 13.36
C ASP A 104 -2.39 -9.04 12.80
N ALA A 105 -3.55 -8.59 12.30
CA ALA A 105 -4.51 -9.46 11.63
C ALA A 105 -3.95 -10.08 10.33
N ALA A 106 -3.22 -9.29 9.53
CA ALA A 106 -2.56 -9.77 8.32
C ALA A 106 -1.55 -10.89 8.62
N VAL A 107 -0.69 -10.68 9.62
CA VAL A 107 0.30 -11.69 10.05
C VAL A 107 -0.38 -12.93 10.63
N ARG A 108 -1.43 -12.78 11.44
CA ARG A 108 -2.19 -13.91 12.00
C ARG A 108 -2.95 -14.73 10.95
N GLY A 109 -3.18 -14.18 9.75
CA GLY A 109 -3.75 -14.89 8.61
C GLY A 109 -2.94 -16.11 8.18
N GLY A 110 -1.63 -16.09 8.40
CA GLY A 110 -0.72 -17.20 8.05
C GLY A 110 -0.34 -17.20 6.57
N GLY A 111 0.39 -18.23 6.16
CA GLY A 111 0.90 -18.35 4.79
C GLY A 111 2.06 -17.38 4.52
N ASP A 112 2.00 -16.65 3.44
CA ASP A 112 3.00 -15.64 3.02
C ASP A 112 2.75 -14.31 3.76
N THR A 113 3.01 -14.32 5.07
CA THR A 113 2.65 -13.23 5.98
C THR A 113 3.44 -11.95 5.76
N ASP A 114 4.68 -12.05 5.34
CA ASP A 114 5.55 -10.90 5.07
C ASP A 114 5.09 -10.15 3.81
N THR A 115 4.72 -10.87 2.75
CA THR A 115 4.11 -10.26 1.55
C THR A 115 2.78 -9.59 1.86
N VAL A 116 1.86 -10.29 2.54
CA VAL A 116 0.54 -9.74 2.88
C VAL A 116 0.67 -8.51 3.79
N ALA A 117 1.53 -8.58 4.82
CA ALA A 117 1.76 -7.47 5.72
C ALA A 117 2.45 -6.28 5.03
N ALA A 118 3.37 -6.52 4.08
CA ALA A 118 3.99 -5.45 3.30
C ALA A 118 2.95 -4.73 2.40
N ILE A 119 2.08 -5.48 1.74
CA ILE A 119 0.98 -4.94 0.91
C ILE A 119 0.04 -4.09 1.80
N ALA A 120 -0.46 -4.64 2.90
CA ALA A 120 -1.35 -3.93 3.83
C ALA A 120 -0.67 -2.70 4.44
N GLY A 121 0.59 -2.85 4.86
CA GLY A 121 1.38 -1.79 5.49
C GLY A 121 1.64 -0.60 4.58
N GLY A 122 1.81 -0.83 3.28
CA GLY A 122 1.95 0.23 2.29
C GLY A 122 0.71 1.14 2.23
N LEU A 123 -0.48 0.57 2.22
CA LEU A 123 -1.74 1.33 2.19
C LEU A 123 -2.06 1.98 3.55
N LEU A 124 -1.90 1.24 4.65
CA LEU A 124 -2.11 1.76 6.01
C LEU A 124 -1.13 2.88 6.34
N GLY A 125 0.15 2.71 5.97
CA GLY A 125 1.17 3.74 6.15
C GLY A 125 0.90 5.01 5.35
N ALA A 126 0.33 4.88 4.16
CA ALA A 126 -0.11 6.01 3.34
C ALA A 126 -1.26 6.79 4.00
N ALA A 127 -2.22 6.09 4.62
CA ALA A 127 -3.37 6.72 5.27
C ALA A 127 -3.03 7.36 6.63
N TYR A 128 -2.20 6.69 7.43
CA TYR A 128 -1.95 7.09 8.83
C TYR A 128 -0.59 7.75 9.07
N GLY A 129 0.33 7.64 8.13
CA GLY A 129 1.66 8.23 8.21
C GLY A 129 2.64 7.47 9.10
N ALA A 130 3.91 7.89 9.08
CA ALA A 130 5.00 7.22 9.78
C ALA A 130 4.87 7.25 11.31
N SER A 131 4.13 8.23 11.87
CA SER A 131 3.90 8.34 13.32
C SER A 131 2.97 7.25 13.87
N ALA A 132 2.14 6.65 13.03
CA ALA A 132 1.24 5.55 13.39
C ALA A 132 1.99 4.23 13.65
N VAL A 133 3.21 4.09 13.14
CA VAL A 133 4.04 2.89 13.39
C VAL A 133 4.44 2.84 14.87
N PRO A 134 4.15 1.74 15.59
CA PRO A 134 4.48 1.61 17.01
C PRO A 134 5.95 1.90 17.33
N ALA A 135 6.21 2.54 18.48
CA ALA A 135 7.57 2.95 18.85
C ALA A 135 8.51 1.74 19.02
N GLU A 136 8.02 0.63 19.53
CA GLU A 136 8.75 -0.63 19.66
C GLU A 136 9.16 -1.19 18.28
N TRP A 137 8.29 -1.12 17.28
CA TRP A 137 8.63 -1.57 15.92
C TRP A 137 9.68 -0.65 15.29
N ARG A 138 9.54 0.67 15.48
CA ARG A 138 10.50 1.64 14.95
C ARG A 138 11.92 1.47 15.50
N ARG A 139 12.08 0.90 16.72
CA ARG A 139 13.39 0.68 17.33
C ARG A 139 14.14 -0.49 16.69
N VAL A 140 13.43 -1.49 16.19
CA VAL A 140 14.02 -2.71 15.62
C VAL A 140 14.05 -2.71 14.10
N LEU A 141 13.29 -1.80 13.46
CA LEU A 141 13.21 -1.72 12.02
C LEU A 141 14.55 -1.31 11.43
N HIS A 142 15.06 -2.13 10.53
CA HIS A 142 16.26 -1.86 9.77
C HIS A 142 16.15 -2.48 8.37
N GLY A 143 16.90 -1.94 7.41
CA GLY A 143 16.93 -2.42 6.03
C GLY A 143 18.30 -2.21 5.39
N TRP A 144 18.44 -2.80 4.20
CA TRP A 144 19.66 -2.63 3.41
C TRP A 144 19.77 -1.16 2.93
N PRO A 145 20.96 -0.57 2.87
CA PRO A 145 22.29 -1.03 3.30
C PRO A 145 22.67 -0.64 4.76
N GLY A 146 21.76 -0.73 5.69
CA GLY A 146 21.92 -0.32 7.09
C GLY A 146 21.02 0.86 7.45
N MET A 147 19.95 1.07 6.68
CA MET A 147 18.95 2.10 6.96
C MET A 147 18.12 1.73 8.20
N ALA A 148 17.93 2.69 9.08
CA ALA A 148 16.99 2.61 10.21
C ALA A 148 15.71 3.40 9.90
N THR A 149 14.72 3.33 10.78
CA THR A 149 13.43 4.03 10.64
C THR A 149 13.59 5.51 10.29
N ARG A 150 14.55 6.20 10.91
CA ARG A 150 14.81 7.63 10.65
C ARG A 150 15.19 7.88 9.20
N ASP A 151 16.02 7.02 8.63
CA ASP A 151 16.49 7.15 7.25
C ASP A 151 15.35 6.95 6.26
N LEU A 152 14.46 5.98 6.55
CA LEU A 152 13.27 5.72 5.75
C LEU A 152 12.29 6.92 5.80
N VAL A 153 12.08 7.53 6.96
CA VAL A 153 11.24 8.73 7.09
C VAL A 153 11.85 9.90 6.31
N VAL A 154 13.17 10.12 6.42
CA VAL A 154 13.86 11.16 5.65
C VAL A 154 13.73 10.90 4.14
N LEU A 155 13.89 9.65 3.71
CA LEU A 155 13.74 9.28 2.29
C LEU A 155 12.31 9.56 1.80
N GLY A 156 11.29 9.12 2.53
CA GLY A 156 9.88 9.39 2.21
C GLY A 156 9.59 10.89 2.13
N THR A 157 10.09 11.68 3.08
CA THR A 157 9.95 13.13 3.08
C THR A 157 10.62 13.76 1.85
N ARG A 158 11.80 13.29 1.47
CA ARG A 158 12.49 13.80 0.26
C ARG A 158 11.73 13.48 -1.02
N ILE A 159 11.15 12.28 -1.13
CA ILE A 159 10.31 11.89 -2.27
C ILE A 159 9.10 12.81 -2.37
N MET A 160 8.40 13.05 -1.27
CA MET A 160 7.24 13.96 -1.25
C MET A 160 7.60 15.39 -1.65
N HIS A 161 8.79 15.89 -1.27
CA HIS A 161 9.23 17.25 -1.65
C HIS A 161 9.78 17.29 -3.08
N ALA A 162 10.31 16.20 -3.62
CA ALA A 162 10.77 16.14 -5.00
C ALA A 162 9.62 16.35 -6.01
N ASP A 163 8.42 15.89 -5.70
CA ASP A 163 7.24 16.12 -6.53
C ASP A 163 6.82 17.61 -6.60
N TYR A 164 7.15 18.41 -5.59
CA TYR A 164 6.97 19.86 -5.65
C TYR A 164 7.98 20.57 -6.56
N LEU A 165 9.13 19.95 -6.84
CA LEU A 165 10.14 20.48 -7.75
C LEU A 165 9.90 20.07 -9.21
N PHE A 166 9.11 18.99 -9.41
CA PHE A 166 8.61 18.57 -10.71
C PHE A 166 7.11 18.91 -10.77
N SER A 167 6.80 20.19 -11.04
CA SER A 167 5.46 20.54 -11.47
C SER A 167 5.17 19.69 -12.69
N TYR A 168 4.26 18.71 -12.53
CA TYR A 168 3.69 18.04 -13.68
C TYR A 168 2.97 19.09 -14.50
N ASP A 169 3.63 19.56 -15.53
CA ASP A 169 2.97 20.16 -16.68
C ASP A 169 1.98 19.11 -17.16
N THR A 170 0.71 19.45 -17.15
CA THR A 170 -0.41 18.56 -17.46
C THR A 170 -0.51 18.23 -18.95
N ASP A 171 0.60 18.24 -19.66
CA ASP A 171 0.66 17.78 -21.04
C ASP A 171 0.88 16.25 -21.07
N PRO A 172 -0.02 15.51 -21.75
CA PRO A 172 0.10 14.07 -21.83
C PRO A 172 1.32 13.71 -22.68
N ILE A 173 2.29 13.08 -22.04
CA ILE A 173 3.38 12.33 -22.67
C ILE A 173 4.44 13.18 -23.37
N THR A 174 5.23 13.90 -22.58
CA THR A 174 6.61 14.19 -22.99
C THR A 174 7.53 13.15 -22.33
N PRO A 175 8.36 12.39 -23.07
CA PRO A 175 9.27 11.44 -22.48
C PRO A 175 10.28 12.18 -21.60
N VAL A 176 10.45 11.72 -20.36
CA VAL A 176 11.44 12.20 -19.41
C VAL A 176 12.81 12.06 -20.07
N ARG A 177 13.48 13.16 -20.42
CA ARG A 177 14.89 13.14 -20.83
C ARG A 177 15.72 12.86 -19.59
N HIS A 178 16.33 11.69 -19.55
CA HIS A 178 17.34 11.38 -18.55
C HIS A 178 18.55 12.29 -18.69
N PRO A 179 19.21 12.73 -17.58
CA PRO A 179 20.42 13.57 -17.62
C PRO A 179 21.60 12.96 -18.39
N HIS A 180 21.53 11.67 -18.76
CA HIS A 180 22.55 10.97 -19.55
C HIS A 180 22.43 11.20 -21.06
N ASP A 181 21.38 11.86 -21.55
CA ASP A 181 21.21 12.17 -22.99
C ASP A 181 21.89 13.49 -23.40
N ALA A 182 22.44 14.23 -22.47
CA ALA A 182 23.35 15.34 -22.75
C ALA A 182 24.78 14.78 -22.77
N GLY A 183 25.18 14.33 -23.95
CA GLY A 183 26.56 13.86 -24.17
C GLY A 183 27.59 14.90 -23.75
N VAL A 184 28.17 14.68 -22.59
CA VAL A 184 29.46 15.26 -22.19
C VAL A 184 30.27 14.14 -21.56
N TRP A 185 31.34 13.81 -22.26
CA TRP A 185 32.41 12.90 -21.86
C TRP A 185 33.16 13.44 -20.63
#